data_d8bd23d73741bf8c1e3faf38293f645a
#
_entry.id   d8bd23d73741bf8c1e3faf38293f645a
#
_cell.length_a   1.000
_cell.length_b   1.000
_cell.length_c   1.000
_cell.angle_alpha   90.00
_cell.angle_beta   90.00
_cell.angle_gamma   90.00
#
_symmetry.space_group_name_H-M   'P 1'
#
loop_
_entity.id
_entity.type
_entity.pdbx_description
1 polymer ?
#
loop_
_entity_poly.entity_id
_entity_poly.type
_entity_poly.pdbx_seq_one_letter_code
_entity_poly.pdbx_strand_id
1 'polypeptide(L)'
;QCDRVLLLDFDLLALPDWPDNYTLAAARRNRDIWLFGALLAAVVFLSGMTGFVPAWIAGGGFGAFVIILLLGVPGVRRLYTSRPSYLDLVIRRQRMIRDARKHIEHLEGKEGLVWQCARMAEFNSALKATRFSELLALSERRVLARNLTRREHIRLYLIYLLEAEKAYGRAQQAFFEGHQQAIDRGWSSVAAEPGDRA
;
A
#
# COMPACT_ATOMS: atom_id res chain seq x y z
N GLN A 1 9.65 7.45 -21.94
CA GLN A 1 8.47 6.91 -21.19
C GLN A 1 8.85 5.65 -20.40
N CYS A 2 9.81 4.88 -20.85
CA CYS A 2 10.27 3.67 -20.16
C CYS A 2 11.07 3.96 -18.90
N ASP A 3 11.72 5.10 -18.79
CA ASP A 3 12.44 5.52 -17.60
C ASP A 3 11.52 5.67 -16.37
N ARG A 4 10.22 5.89 -16.59
CA ARG A 4 9.24 5.99 -15.48
C ARG A 4 8.96 4.66 -14.79
N VAL A 5 9.09 3.54 -15.48
CA VAL A 5 8.90 2.19 -14.89
C VAL A 5 10.07 1.85 -13.97
N LEU A 6 11.28 2.31 -14.31
CA LEU A 6 12.49 2.14 -13.50
C LEU A 6 12.49 3.01 -12.23
N LEU A 7 11.60 4.00 -12.15
CA LEU A 7 11.39 4.84 -10.96
C LEU A 7 10.40 4.23 -9.95
N LEU A 8 10.11 2.93 -10.06
CA LEU A 8 9.36 2.20 -9.05
C LEU A 8 10.08 2.34 -7.71
N ASP A 9 9.43 3.00 -6.77
CA ASP A 9 9.91 3.09 -5.41
C ASP A 9 9.80 1.69 -4.78
N PHE A 10 10.95 1.05 -4.56
CA PHE A 10 11.01 -0.28 -3.97
C PHE A 10 10.41 -0.33 -2.56
N ASP A 11 10.36 0.80 -1.84
CA ASP A 11 9.69 0.90 -0.55
C ASP A 11 8.19 0.65 -0.64
N LEU A 12 7.56 0.97 -1.78
CA LEU A 12 6.16 0.63 -2.03
C LEU A 12 5.95 -0.88 -2.22
N LEU A 13 6.97 -1.62 -2.64
CA LEU A 13 6.92 -3.07 -2.77
C LEU A 13 6.97 -3.78 -1.42
N ALA A 14 7.38 -3.10 -0.35
CA ALA A 14 7.35 -3.61 1.02
C ALA A 14 5.90 -3.72 1.58
N LEU A 15 4.98 -4.23 0.76
CA LEU A 15 3.59 -4.50 1.15
C LEU A 15 3.43 -5.38 2.40
N PRO A 16 4.35 -6.30 2.76
CA PRO A 16 4.29 -7.03 4.02
C PRO A 16 4.29 -6.14 5.25
N ASP A 17 4.94 -4.97 5.19
CA ASP A 17 5.01 -4.01 6.29
C ASP A 17 3.74 -3.17 6.46
N TRP A 18 2.82 -3.27 5.50
CA TRP A 18 1.55 -2.57 5.58
C TRP A 18 0.62 -3.27 6.58
N PRO A 19 -0.02 -2.51 7.49
CA PRO A 19 -0.99 -3.09 8.40
C PRO A 19 -2.11 -3.78 7.63
N ASP A 20 -2.24 -5.09 7.81
CA ASP A 20 -3.29 -5.88 7.19
C ASP A 20 -4.60 -5.82 8.00
N ASN A 21 -5.66 -6.39 7.45
CA ASN A 21 -6.97 -6.39 8.11
C ASN A 21 -6.97 -7.20 9.39
N TYR A 22 -6.14 -8.26 9.48
CA TYR A 22 -6.04 -9.09 10.67
C TYR A 22 -5.38 -8.34 11.83
N THR A 23 -4.24 -7.68 11.58
CA THR A 23 -3.55 -6.86 12.60
C THR A 23 -4.42 -5.71 13.09
N LEU A 24 -5.17 -5.06 12.19
CA LEU A 24 -6.14 -4.04 12.55
C LEU A 24 -7.28 -4.59 13.39
N ALA A 25 -7.84 -5.76 13.03
CA ALA A 25 -8.92 -6.39 13.81
C ALA A 25 -8.45 -6.82 15.19
N ALA A 26 -7.23 -7.38 15.30
CA ALA A 26 -6.62 -7.75 16.57
C ALA A 26 -6.40 -6.52 17.47
N ALA A 27 -5.88 -5.43 16.90
CA ALA A 27 -5.66 -4.19 17.65
C ALA A 27 -6.99 -3.54 18.08
N ARG A 28 -8.04 -3.61 17.23
CA ARG A 28 -9.39 -3.16 17.57
C ARG A 28 -9.96 -3.95 18.73
N ARG A 29 -9.87 -5.28 18.68
CA ARG A 29 -10.36 -6.15 19.76
C ARG A 29 -9.65 -5.84 21.09
N ASN A 30 -8.34 -5.65 21.07
CA ASN A 30 -7.60 -5.28 22.29
C ASN A 30 -8.05 -3.93 22.86
N ARG A 31 -8.30 -2.94 22.00
CA ARG A 31 -8.88 -1.65 22.42
C ARG A 31 -10.26 -1.83 23.03
N ASP A 32 -11.11 -2.62 22.39
CA ASP A 32 -12.50 -2.81 22.82
C ASP A 32 -12.55 -3.56 24.18
N ILE A 33 -11.69 -4.55 24.40
CA ILE A 33 -11.53 -5.23 25.71
C ILE A 33 -11.06 -4.24 26.79
N TRP A 34 -10.08 -3.38 26.46
CA TRP A 34 -9.58 -2.38 27.38
C TRP A 34 -10.70 -1.35 27.76
N LEU A 35 -11.44 -0.85 26.77
CA LEU A 35 -12.58 0.06 27.00
C LEU A 35 -13.67 -0.61 27.83
N PHE A 36 -13.99 -1.86 27.54
CA PHE A 36 -14.98 -2.63 28.31
C PHE A 36 -14.54 -2.81 29.77
N GLY A 37 -13.28 -3.14 30.02
CA GLY A 37 -12.72 -3.23 31.37
C GLY A 37 -12.79 -1.92 32.13
N ALA A 38 -12.45 -0.80 31.46
CA ALA A 38 -12.56 0.53 32.07
C ALA A 38 -14.01 0.91 32.39
N LEU A 39 -14.95 0.62 31.47
CA LEU A 39 -16.37 0.86 31.67
C LEU A 39 -16.91 0.02 32.84
N LEU A 40 -16.58 -1.26 32.92
CA LEU A 40 -17.01 -2.14 34.01
C LEU A 40 -16.51 -1.62 35.37
N ALA A 41 -15.23 -1.23 35.46
CA ALA A 41 -14.65 -0.67 36.69
C ALA A 41 -15.33 0.64 37.08
N ALA A 42 -15.67 1.50 36.13
CA ALA A 42 -16.42 2.72 36.37
C ALA A 42 -17.84 2.45 36.90
N VAL A 43 -18.54 1.45 36.32
CA VAL A 43 -19.89 1.04 36.79
C VAL A 43 -19.83 0.52 38.21
N VAL A 44 -18.85 -0.30 38.57
CA VAL A 44 -18.66 -0.79 39.95
C VAL A 44 -18.42 0.38 40.93
N PHE A 45 -17.57 1.34 40.54
CA PHE A 45 -17.36 2.55 41.36
C PHE A 45 -18.65 3.35 41.57
N LEU A 46 -19.37 3.67 40.48
CA LEU A 46 -20.59 4.45 40.50
C LEU A 46 -21.72 3.76 41.31
N SER A 47 -21.81 2.41 41.20
CA SER A 47 -22.80 1.65 41.99
C SER A 47 -22.54 1.73 43.51
N GLY A 48 -21.28 1.91 43.91
CA GLY A 48 -20.93 2.18 45.29
C GLY A 48 -21.41 3.54 45.79
N MET A 49 -21.45 4.56 44.93
CA MET A 49 -21.97 5.89 45.27
C MET A 49 -23.49 5.88 45.49
N THR A 50 -24.20 4.95 44.86
CA THR A 50 -25.67 4.80 45.03
C THR A 50 -26.04 3.88 46.20
N GLY A 51 -25.05 3.33 46.92
CA GLY A 51 -25.30 2.45 48.08
C GLY A 51 -25.62 1.00 47.73
N PHE A 52 -25.62 0.62 46.47
CA PHE A 52 -25.86 -0.77 46.06
C PHE A 52 -24.71 -1.73 46.41
N VAL A 53 -23.50 -1.18 46.55
CA VAL A 53 -22.28 -1.98 46.77
C VAL A 53 -21.53 -1.41 47.96
N PRO A 54 -20.90 -2.27 48.82
CA PRO A 54 -20.09 -1.83 49.93
C PRO A 54 -18.96 -0.89 49.52
N ALA A 55 -18.62 0.09 50.35
CA ALA A 55 -17.63 1.13 50.04
C ALA A 55 -16.24 0.58 49.65
N TRP A 56 -15.82 -0.56 50.21
CA TRP A 56 -14.53 -1.18 49.88
C TRP A 56 -14.50 -1.76 48.46
N ILE A 57 -15.64 -2.27 47.96
CA ILE A 57 -15.77 -2.75 46.56
C ILE A 57 -15.77 -1.54 45.61
N ALA A 58 -16.46 -0.47 45.95
CA ALA A 58 -16.46 0.78 45.20
C ALA A 58 -15.06 1.39 45.10
N GLY A 59 -14.31 1.39 46.19
CA GLY A 59 -12.91 1.83 46.23
C GLY A 59 -12.01 0.97 45.35
N GLY A 60 -12.23 -0.34 45.36
CA GLY A 60 -11.55 -1.27 44.44
C GLY A 60 -11.86 -1.00 42.97
N GLY A 61 -13.14 -0.72 42.66
CA GLY A 61 -13.59 -0.33 41.31
C GLY A 61 -12.92 0.97 40.82
N PHE A 62 -12.82 1.98 41.71
CA PHE A 62 -12.11 3.22 41.37
C PHE A 62 -10.62 2.98 41.12
N GLY A 63 -9.93 2.23 41.99
CA GLY A 63 -8.53 1.89 41.84
C GLY A 63 -8.28 1.13 40.53
N ALA A 64 -9.11 0.14 40.22
CA ALA A 64 -9.03 -0.61 38.96
C ALA A 64 -9.24 0.31 37.72
N PHE A 65 -10.22 1.22 37.79
CA PHE A 65 -10.47 2.19 36.72
C PHE A 65 -9.27 3.09 36.48
N VAL A 66 -8.66 3.64 37.51
CA VAL A 66 -7.45 4.49 37.39
C VAL A 66 -6.29 3.71 36.80
N ILE A 67 -6.05 2.48 37.28
CA ILE A 67 -4.98 1.62 36.77
C ILE A 67 -5.20 1.31 35.29
N ILE A 68 -6.42 0.95 34.90
CA ILE A 68 -6.76 0.66 33.49
C ILE A 68 -6.52 1.88 32.60
N LEU A 69 -6.92 3.08 33.07
CA LEU A 69 -6.68 4.33 32.35
C LEU A 69 -5.17 4.61 32.20
N LEU A 70 -4.39 4.46 33.25
CA LEU A 70 -2.95 4.67 33.25
C LEU A 70 -2.25 3.71 32.28
N LEU A 71 -2.65 2.43 32.27
CA LEU A 71 -2.14 1.45 31.31
C LEU A 71 -2.47 1.78 29.85
N GLY A 72 -3.52 2.56 29.62
CA GLY A 72 -3.89 3.07 28.29
C GLY A 72 -3.06 4.26 27.80
N VAL A 73 -2.37 4.97 28.72
CA VAL A 73 -1.53 6.11 28.35
C VAL A 73 -0.36 5.67 27.46
N PRO A 74 -0.11 6.32 26.31
CA PRO A 74 0.91 5.91 25.35
C PRO A 74 2.31 5.72 25.94
N GLY A 75 2.71 6.57 26.91
CA GLY A 75 3.99 6.48 27.60
C GLY A 75 4.12 5.21 28.44
N VAL A 76 3.11 4.93 29.26
CA VAL A 76 3.07 3.73 30.11
C VAL A 76 2.93 2.46 29.28
N ARG A 77 2.09 2.51 28.25
CA ARG A 77 1.88 1.37 27.35
C ARG A 77 3.16 0.90 26.67
N ARG A 78 4.06 1.81 26.27
CA ARG A 78 5.35 1.48 25.65
C ARG A 78 6.28 0.70 26.57
N LEU A 79 6.12 0.78 27.90
CA LEU A 79 6.95 0.05 28.86
C LEU A 79 6.65 -1.45 28.89
N TYR A 80 5.39 -1.86 28.63
CA TYR A 80 4.98 -3.27 28.71
C TYR A 80 4.51 -3.86 27.38
N THR A 81 4.28 -3.02 26.34
CA THR A 81 3.83 -3.51 25.03
C THR A 81 4.52 -2.76 23.91
N SER A 82 5.29 -3.48 23.10
CA SER A 82 5.89 -2.97 21.87
C SER A 82 4.90 -2.93 20.68
N ARG A 83 3.68 -3.46 20.88
CA ARG A 83 2.67 -3.50 19.81
C ARG A 83 2.09 -2.12 19.56
N PRO A 84 1.99 -1.70 18.28
CA PRO A 84 1.41 -0.42 17.91
C PRO A 84 -0.07 -0.36 18.32
N SER A 85 -0.54 0.85 18.62
CA SER A 85 -1.95 1.07 18.95
C SER A 85 -2.83 0.93 17.69
N TYR A 86 -4.14 0.70 17.91
CA TYR A 86 -5.09 0.67 16.81
C TYR A 86 -5.06 1.96 15.98
N LEU A 87 -4.99 3.12 16.65
CA LEU A 87 -4.93 4.41 15.99
C LEU A 87 -3.62 4.57 15.19
N ASP A 88 -2.49 4.14 15.74
CA ASP A 88 -1.20 4.19 15.04
C ASP A 88 -1.22 3.36 13.77
N LEU A 89 -1.82 2.16 13.82
CA LEU A 89 -1.99 1.28 12.67
C LEU A 89 -2.89 1.90 11.59
N VAL A 90 -4.01 2.50 11.99
CA VAL A 90 -4.93 3.18 11.06
C VAL A 90 -4.25 4.36 10.39
N ILE A 91 -3.59 5.22 11.18
CA ILE A 91 -2.87 6.39 10.66
C ILE A 91 -1.74 5.94 9.71
N ARG A 92 -0.96 4.93 10.13
CA ARG A 92 0.12 4.37 9.30
C ARG A 92 -0.43 3.85 7.97
N ARG A 93 -1.50 3.04 8.02
CA ARG A 93 -2.15 2.53 6.81
C ARG A 93 -2.63 3.64 5.88
N GLN A 94 -3.30 4.66 6.44
CA GLN A 94 -3.80 5.78 5.64
C GLN A 94 -2.66 6.60 5.03
N ARG A 95 -1.56 6.80 5.77
CA ARG A 95 -0.38 7.49 5.26
C ARG A 95 0.23 6.73 4.09
N MET A 96 0.47 5.43 4.26
CA MET A 96 1.04 4.59 3.20
C MET A 96 0.17 4.55 1.94
N ILE A 97 -1.17 4.45 2.08
CA ILE A 97 -2.08 4.51 0.93
C ILE A 97 -2.01 5.88 0.25
N ARG A 98 -1.91 6.97 1.00
CA ARG A 98 -1.81 8.33 0.46
C ARG A 98 -0.51 8.53 -0.31
N ASP A 99 0.61 8.07 0.25
CA ASP A 99 1.92 8.22 -0.35
C ASP A 99 2.02 7.35 -1.63
N ALA A 100 1.54 6.10 -1.58
CA ALA A 100 1.41 5.25 -2.75
C ALA A 100 0.54 5.89 -3.85
N ARG A 101 -0.59 6.49 -3.48
CA ARG A 101 -1.46 7.18 -4.45
C ARG A 101 -0.77 8.34 -5.13
N LYS A 102 -0.04 9.17 -4.37
CA LYS A 102 0.73 10.29 -4.94
C LYS A 102 1.79 9.79 -5.91
N HIS A 103 2.50 8.73 -5.53
CA HIS A 103 3.52 8.12 -6.38
C HIS A 103 2.91 7.55 -7.67
N ILE A 104 1.79 6.83 -7.56
CA ILE A 104 1.06 6.31 -8.71
C ILE A 104 0.53 7.45 -9.60
N GLU A 105 0.02 8.53 -9.02
CA GLU A 105 -0.42 9.71 -9.78
C GLU A 105 0.74 10.34 -10.55
N HIS A 106 1.93 10.38 -9.96
CA HIS A 106 3.13 10.86 -10.63
C HIS A 106 3.56 9.93 -11.79
N LEU A 107 3.59 8.62 -11.57
CA LEU A 107 3.96 7.63 -12.60
C LEU A 107 2.95 7.58 -13.73
N GLU A 108 1.66 7.52 -13.40
CA GLU A 108 0.57 7.47 -14.38
C GLU A 108 0.53 8.74 -15.22
N GLY A 109 0.82 9.90 -14.58
CA GLY A 109 0.89 11.19 -15.24
C GLY A 109 -0.39 11.54 -16.02
N LYS A 110 -0.23 12.36 -17.07
CA LYS A 110 -1.34 12.75 -17.95
C LYS A 110 -1.65 11.73 -19.04
N GLU A 111 -0.72 10.83 -19.31
CA GLU A 111 -0.77 9.95 -20.49
C GLU A 111 -1.23 8.52 -20.20
N GLY A 112 -1.32 8.12 -18.92
CA GLY A 112 -1.73 6.79 -18.49
C GLY A 112 -0.67 5.71 -18.77
N LEU A 113 0.27 5.54 -17.85
CA LEU A 113 1.37 4.58 -18.00
C LEU A 113 0.86 3.15 -18.18
N VAL A 114 -0.12 2.72 -17.38
CA VAL A 114 -0.70 1.38 -17.43
C VAL A 114 -1.31 1.10 -18.81
N TRP A 115 -2.08 2.04 -19.33
CA TRP A 115 -2.67 1.95 -20.67
C TRP A 115 -1.60 1.83 -21.77
N GLN A 116 -0.54 2.62 -21.68
CA GLN A 116 0.56 2.56 -22.64
C GLN A 116 1.32 1.25 -22.56
N CYS A 117 1.56 0.73 -21.35
CA CYS A 117 2.21 -0.57 -21.15
C CYS A 117 1.41 -1.74 -21.73
N ALA A 118 0.09 -1.59 -21.88
CA ALA A 118 -0.74 -2.61 -22.51
C ALA A 118 -0.36 -2.90 -23.97
N ARG A 119 0.27 -1.93 -24.66
CA ARG A 119 0.78 -2.11 -26.03
C ARG A 119 1.95 -3.10 -26.09
N MET A 120 2.66 -3.31 -24.98
CA MET A 120 3.75 -4.29 -24.89
C MET A 120 3.26 -5.72 -24.61
N ALA A 121 1.95 -5.96 -24.70
CA ALA A 121 1.36 -7.28 -24.44
C ALA A 121 1.81 -8.38 -25.43
N GLU A 122 2.38 -8.00 -26.59
CA GLU A 122 3.02 -8.92 -27.53
C GLU A 122 4.26 -9.58 -26.94
N PHE A 123 5.00 -8.85 -26.09
CA PHE A 123 6.19 -9.34 -25.41
C PHE A 123 5.89 -10.05 -24.08
N ASN A 124 4.71 -9.77 -23.49
CA ASN A 124 4.25 -10.46 -22.28
C ASN A 124 2.72 -10.56 -22.25
N SER A 125 2.21 -11.75 -22.56
CA SER A 125 0.76 -12.03 -22.57
C SER A 125 0.08 -11.84 -21.21
N ALA A 126 0.83 -11.88 -20.10
CA ALA A 126 0.32 -11.65 -18.76
C ALA A 126 -0.32 -10.26 -18.60
N LEU A 127 0.10 -9.25 -19.39
CA LEU A 127 -0.48 -7.91 -19.38
C LEU A 127 -1.95 -7.88 -19.84
N LYS A 128 -2.38 -8.86 -20.62
CA LYS A 128 -3.78 -9.02 -21.08
C LYS A 128 -4.64 -9.85 -20.12
N ALA A 129 -4.10 -10.28 -18.97
CA ALA A 129 -4.85 -11.08 -18.03
C ALA A 129 -6.09 -10.32 -17.53
N THR A 130 -7.23 -11.03 -17.40
CA THR A 130 -8.52 -10.45 -16.99
C THR A 130 -8.46 -9.71 -15.66
N ARG A 131 -7.58 -10.13 -14.73
CA ARG A 131 -7.34 -9.45 -13.45
C ARG A 131 -6.90 -7.98 -13.59
N PHE A 132 -6.33 -7.59 -14.73
CA PHE A 132 -5.86 -6.23 -14.98
C PHE A 132 -6.85 -5.40 -15.81
N SER A 133 -7.94 -5.98 -16.29
CA SER A 133 -8.91 -5.29 -17.16
C SER A 133 -9.48 -4.03 -16.54
N GLU A 134 -9.80 -4.06 -15.24
CA GLU A 134 -10.28 -2.90 -14.50
C GLU A 134 -9.23 -1.81 -14.38
N LEU A 135 -7.96 -2.17 -14.08
CA LEU A 135 -6.86 -1.21 -14.05
C LEU A 135 -6.64 -0.52 -15.39
N LEU A 136 -6.71 -1.28 -16.48
CA LEU A 136 -6.57 -0.75 -17.84
C LEU A 136 -7.70 0.24 -18.17
N ALA A 137 -8.95 -0.12 -17.89
CA ALA A 137 -10.10 0.75 -18.10
C ALA A 137 -10.03 2.04 -17.27
N LEU A 138 -9.58 1.97 -16.01
CA LEU A 138 -9.39 3.13 -15.15
C LEU A 138 -8.24 4.03 -15.61
N SER A 139 -7.14 3.44 -16.11
CA SER A 139 -6.01 4.18 -16.66
C SER A 139 -6.39 4.87 -17.97
N GLU A 140 -7.12 4.21 -18.86
CA GLU A 140 -7.65 4.80 -20.09
C GLU A 140 -8.52 6.03 -19.80
N ARG A 141 -9.37 5.94 -18.79
CA ARG A 141 -10.23 7.06 -18.32
C ARG A 141 -9.49 8.12 -17.50
N ARG A 142 -8.20 7.95 -17.22
CA ARG A 142 -7.37 8.88 -16.42
C ARG A 142 -7.85 9.05 -14.97
N VAL A 143 -8.52 8.06 -14.42
CA VAL A 143 -9.07 8.09 -13.04
C VAL A 143 -8.44 7.05 -12.12
N LEU A 144 -7.39 6.35 -12.59
CA LEU A 144 -6.78 5.24 -11.85
C LEU A 144 -6.34 5.65 -10.45
N ALA A 145 -5.55 6.71 -10.30
CA ALA A 145 -5.03 7.15 -9.00
C ALA A 145 -6.13 7.45 -7.97
N ARG A 146 -7.28 7.96 -8.41
CA ARG A 146 -8.42 8.25 -7.52
C ARG A 146 -9.11 6.98 -7.03
N ASN A 147 -9.13 5.92 -7.84
CA ASN A 147 -9.79 4.66 -7.53
C ASN A 147 -8.93 3.69 -6.71
N LEU A 148 -7.63 3.93 -6.59
CA LEU A 148 -6.72 3.12 -5.77
C LEU A 148 -6.88 3.45 -4.28
N THR A 149 -7.96 2.95 -3.67
CA THR A 149 -8.32 3.24 -2.27
C THR A 149 -7.93 2.15 -1.29
N ARG A 150 -7.68 0.92 -1.78
CA ARG A 150 -7.38 -0.25 -0.97
C ARG A 150 -5.96 -0.76 -1.24
N ARG A 151 -5.38 -1.44 -0.24
CA ARG A 151 -4.08 -2.10 -0.36
C ARG A 151 -4.04 -3.09 -1.53
N GLU A 152 -5.13 -3.84 -1.73
CA GLU A 152 -5.25 -4.84 -2.77
C GLU A 152 -5.15 -4.22 -4.18
N HIS A 153 -5.74 -3.04 -4.37
CA HIS A 153 -5.66 -2.29 -5.63
C HIS A 153 -4.21 -1.83 -5.91
N ILE A 154 -3.53 -1.32 -4.89
CA ILE A 154 -2.12 -0.88 -5.01
C ILE A 154 -1.23 -2.09 -5.31
N ARG A 155 -1.46 -3.22 -4.64
CA ARG A 155 -0.74 -4.47 -4.91
C ARG A 155 -0.94 -4.93 -6.35
N LEU A 156 -2.18 -4.89 -6.85
CA LEU A 156 -2.50 -5.27 -8.23
C LEU A 156 -1.80 -4.37 -9.24
N TYR A 157 -1.78 -3.06 -8.97
CA TYR A 157 -1.06 -2.07 -9.76
C TYR A 157 0.46 -2.38 -9.81
N LEU A 158 1.09 -2.64 -8.67
CA LEU A 158 2.51 -2.95 -8.60
C LEU A 158 2.85 -4.26 -9.33
N ILE A 159 1.99 -5.29 -9.21
CA ILE A 159 2.15 -6.54 -9.96
C ILE A 159 2.06 -6.27 -11.47
N TYR A 160 1.14 -5.42 -11.91
CA TYR A 160 1.03 -5.04 -13.31
C TYR A 160 2.31 -4.35 -13.80
N LEU A 161 2.87 -3.41 -13.04
CA LEU A 161 4.12 -2.73 -13.41
C LEU A 161 5.31 -3.68 -13.48
N LEU A 162 5.41 -4.65 -12.58
CA LEU A 162 6.45 -5.69 -12.64
C LEU A 162 6.33 -6.55 -13.92
N GLU A 163 5.11 -6.89 -14.33
CA GLU A 163 4.89 -7.60 -15.59
C GLU A 163 5.18 -6.70 -16.81
N ALA A 164 4.91 -5.41 -16.72
CA ALA A 164 5.26 -4.45 -17.76
C ALA A 164 6.79 -4.26 -17.90
N GLU A 165 7.51 -4.26 -16.79
CA GLU A 165 8.98 -4.21 -16.79
C GLU A 165 9.59 -5.44 -17.47
N LYS A 166 9.06 -6.63 -17.17
CA LYS A 166 9.47 -7.87 -17.88
C LYS A 166 9.18 -7.80 -19.37
N ALA A 167 8.03 -7.24 -19.76
CA ALA A 167 7.70 -7.04 -21.17
C ALA A 167 8.67 -6.09 -21.86
N TYR A 168 9.03 -5.00 -21.17
CA TYR A 168 10.00 -4.03 -21.67
C TYR A 168 11.38 -4.65 -21.86
N GLY A 169 11.87 -5.41 -20.90
CA GLY A 169 13.16 -6.12 -21.04
C GLY A 169 13.18 -7.08 -22.24
N ARG A 170 12.09 -7.82 -22.47
CA ARG A 170 11.97 -8.69 -23.66
C ARG A 170 11.90 -7.91 -24.97
N ALA A 171 11.17 -6.79 -24.98
CA ALA A 171 11.09 -5.92 -26.15
C ALA A 171 12.46 -5.33 -26.48
N GLN A 172 13.20 -4.90 -25.47
CA GLN A 172 14.56 -4.39 -25.62
C GLN A 172 15.52 -5.45 -26.16
N GLN A 173 15.46 -6.66 -25.62
CA GLN A 173 16.26 -7.78 -26.10
C GLN A 173 15.95 -8.10 -27.57
N ALA A 174 14.67 -8.20 -27.93
CA ALA A 174 14.25 -8.45 -29.31
C ALA A 174 14.72 -7.35 -30.26
N PHE A 175 14.72 -6.10 -29.81
CA PHE A 175 15.25 -4.97 -30.56
C PHE A 175 16.76 -5.11 -30.81
N PHE A 176 17.55 -5.44 -29.80
CA PHE A 176 18.99 -5.64 -29.92
C PHE A 176 19.33 -6.83 -30.84
N GLU A 177 18.62 -7.95 -30.68
CA GLU A 177 18.80 -9.13 -31.55
C GLU A 177 18.46 -8.81 -33.02
N GLY A 178 17.36 -8.09 -33.25
CA GLY A 178 16.99 -7.63 -34.59
C GLY A 178 17.99 -6.67 -35.20
N HIS A 179 18.52 -5.74 -34.38
CA HIS A 179 19.57 -4.82 -34.84
C HIS A 179 20.86 -5.54 -35.16
N GLN A 180 21.28 -6.49 -34.32
CA GLN A 180 22.48 -7.32 -34.62
C GLN A 180 22.32 -8.14 -35.91
N GLN A 181 21.16 -8.76 -36.12
CA GLN A 181 20.86 -9.48 -37.35
C GLN A 181 20.87 -8.56 -38.57
N ALA A 182 20.45 -7.31 -38.45
CA ALA A 182 20.51 -6.34 -39.54
C ALA A 182 21.96 -5.97 -39.90
N ILE A 183 22.81 -5.78 -38.87
CA ILE A 183 24.24 -5.53 -39.06
C ILE A 183 24.91 -6.74 -39.75
N ASP A 184 24.65 -7.96 -39.28
CA ASP A 184 25.21 -9.20 -39.84
C ASP A 184 24.78 -9.43 -41.28
N ARG A 185 23.63 -8.92 -41.70
CA ARG A 185 23.15 -8.92 -43.10
C ARG A 185 23.73 -7.80 -43.96
N GLY A 186 24.67 -7.01 -43.44
CA GLY A 186 25.32 -5.95 -44.17
C GLY A 186 24.58 -4.61 -44.23
N TRP A 187 23.56 -4.41 -43.40
CA TRP A 187 22.80 -3.14 -43.32
C TRP A 187 23.46 -2.12 -42.39
N SER A 188 24.72 -2.34 -42.04
CA SER A 188 25.47 -1.46 -41.14
C SER A 188 25.61 -0.01 -41.62
N SER A 189 25.59 0.19 -42.96
CA SER A 189 25.73 1.52 -43.57
C SER A 189 24.46 2.39 -43.48
N VAL A 190 23.29 1.82 -43.21
CA VAL A 190 22.04 2.58 -43.15
C VAL A 190 21.74 3.12 -41.75
N ALA A 191 22.32 2.52 -40.70
CA ALA A 191 22.03 2.83 -39.29
C ALA A 191 23.03 3.82 -38.67
N ALA A 192 24.14 4.16 -39.31
CA ALA A 192 25.30 4.77 -38.66
C ALA A 192 25.59 6.23 -38.97
N GLU A 193 24.93 6.85 -39.94
CA GLU A 193 25.18 8.27 -40.20
C GLU A 193 24.03 9.17 -39.72
N PRO A 194 24.20 9.91 -38.60
CA PRO A 194 23.48 11.16 -38.47
C PRO A 194 23.99 12.07 -39.59
N GLY A 195 23.17 12.20 -40.64
CA GLY A 195 23.53 13.04 -41.75
C GLY A 195 23.92 14.43 -41.28
N ASP A 196 25.16 14.83 -41.59
CA ASP A 196 25.58 16.21 -41.61
C ASP A 196 24.62 16.94 -42.54
N ARG A 197 23.64 17.58 -41.98
CA ARG A 197 22.83 18.60 -42.66
C ARG A 197 23.46 19.93 -42.31
N ALA A 198 24.35 20.37 -43.20
CA ALA A 198 24.73 21.75 -43.35
C ALA A 198 23.51 22.64 -43.57
#